data_5d991e22a84cf02de447132a1faa6314
#
_entry.id   5d991e22a84cf02de447132a1faa6314
#
_cell.length_a   1.000
_cell.length_b   1.000
_cell.length_c   1.000
_cell.angle_alpha   90.00
_cell.angle_beta   90.00
_cell.angle_gamma   90.00
#
_symmetry.space_group_name_H-M   'P 1'
#
loop_
_entity.id
_entity.type
_entity.pdbx_description
1 polymer ?
#
loop_
_entity_poly.entity_id
_entity_poly.type
_entity_poly.pdbx_seq_one_letter_code
_entity_poly.pdbx_strand_id
1 'polypeptide(L)'
;MTKDEVKKLRMNSPESLQFLNNATKFYNLMMMYRCAIREIQTKLEVLDDEFSVENNRNPISFIKTRIKKPNSIYNKLQKMGHDFTTENIQTYLNDVAGVRIVCAFIDDNRLDEQIRQAFLQFLFYSEVDVPMLPRNPYHWFGSVILHA
;
A
#
# COMPACT_ATOMS: atom_id res chain seq x y z
N MET A 1 -6.92 -48.18 3.26
CA MET A 1 -6.73 -46.76 3.02
C MET A 1 -5.47 -46.29 3.72
N THR A 2 -4.48 -45.86 2.98
CA THR A 2 -3.17 -45.44 3.51
C THR A 2 -3.27 -44.03 4.12
N LYS A 3 -2.32 -43.67 5.03
CA LYS A 3 -2.25 -42.30 5.61
C LYS A 3 -2.14 -41.21 4.54
N ASP A 4 -1.53 -41.52 3.40
CA ASP A 4 -1.36 -40.59 2.29
C ASP A 4 -2.67 -40.39 1.49
N GLU A 5 -3.48 -41.43 1.36
CA GLU A 5 -4.82 -41.34 0.76
C GLU A 5 -5.77 -40.51 1.61
N VAL A 6 -5.74 -40.66 2.93
CA VAL A 6 -6.51 -39.84 3.88
C VAL A 6 -6.07 -38.38 3.84
N LYS A 7 -4.76 -38.13 3.74
CA LYS A 7 -4.20 -36.79 3.62
C LYS A 7 -4.62 -36.12 2.30
N LYS A 8 -4.62 -36.85 1.20
CA LYS A 8 -5.02 -36.40 -0.12
C LYS A 8 -6.52 -36.08 -0.21
N LEU A 9 -7.36 -36.89 0.44
CA LEU A 9 -8.81 -36.65 0.57
C LEU A 9 -9.13 -35.40 1.40
N ARG A 10 -8.39 -35.18 2.49
CA ARG A 10 -8.53 -33.97 3.33
C ARG A 10 -8.10 -32.70 2.60
N MET A 11 -7.06 -32.76 1.76
CA MET A 11 -6.59 -31.63 0.97
C MET A 11 -7.55 -31.24 -0.18
N ASN A 12 -8.40 -32.15 -0.61
CA ASN A 12 -9.38 -31.92 -1.68
C ASN A 12 -10.81 -31.69 -1.15
N SER A 13 -10.97 -31.48 0.15
CA SER A 13 -12.27 -31.11 0.70
C SER A 13 -12.67 -29.70 0.23
N PRO A 14 -13.96 -29.40 0.02
CA PRO A 14 -14.44 -28.07 -0.35
C PRO A 14 -13.92 -26.97 0.59
N GLU A 15 -13.81 -27.27 1.88
CA GLU A 15 -13.32 -26.36 2.91
C GLU A 15 -11.84 -26.03 2.75
N SER A 16 -10.99 -27.04 2.46
CA SER A 16 -9.56 -26.82 2.22
C SER A 16 -9.30 -26.07 0.91
N LEU A 17 -10.09 -26.32 -0.13
CA LEU A 17 -10.01 -25.57 -1.38
C LEU A 17 -10.44 -24.10 -1.19
N GLN A 18 -11.48 -23.86 -0.41
CA GLN A 18 -11.91 -22.50 -0.06
C GLN A 18 -10.87 -21.76 0.76
N PHE A 19 -10.26 -22.43 1.73
CA PHE A 19 -9.16 -21.85 2.52
C PHE A 19 -7.97 -21.46 1.65
N LEU A 20 -7.53 -22.36 0.75
CA LEU A 20 -6.43 -22.08 -0.19
C LEU A 20 -6.76 -20.90 -1.13
N ASN A 21 -8.00 -20.86 -1.63
CA ASN A 21 -8.45 -19.75 -2.49
C ASN A 21 -8.41 -18.40 -1.75
N ASN A 22 -8.89 -18.36 -0.52
CA ASN A 22 -8.86 -17.15 0.31
C ASN A 22 -7.42 -16.74 0.66
N ALA A 23 -6.54 -17.69 0.96
CA ALA A 23 -5.13 -17.43 1.20
C ALA A 23 -4.44 -16.85 -0.06
N THR A 24 -4.75 -17.38 -1.23
CA THR A 24 -4.24 -16.88 -2.51
C THR A 24 -4.72 -15.46 -2.80
N LYS A 25 -6.01 -15.18 -2.60
CA LYS A 25 -6.57 -13.83 -2.76
C LYS A 25 -5.88 -12.83 -1.83
N PHE A 26 -5.69 -13.19 -0.58
CA PHE A 26 -4.98 -12.35 0.39
C PHE A 26 -3.52 -12.10 -0.01
N TYR A 27 -2.81 -13.15 -0.43
CA TYR A 27 -1.43 -13.01 -0.92
C TYR A 27 -1.32 -12.07 -2.12
N ASN A 28 -2.21 -12.22 -3.10
CA ASN A 28 -2.27 -11.36 -4.27
C ASN A 28 -2.54 -9.90 -3.90
N LEU A 29 -3.49 -9.66 -2.99
CA LEU A 29 -3.78 -8.33 -2.48
C LEU A 29 -2.55 -7.70 -1.81
N MET A 30 -1.85 -8.44 -0.95
CA MET A 30 -0.65 -7.95 -0.28
C MET A 30 0.51 -7.69 -1.26
N MET A 31 0.60 -8.49 -2.32
CA MET A 31 1.58 -8.27 -3.40
C MET A 31 1.28 -6.98 -4.17
N MET A 32 0.02 -6.71 -4.47
CA MET A 32 -0.40 -5.45 -5.10
C MET A 32 -0.02 -4.23 -4.24
N TYR A 33 -0.28 -4.26 -2.94
CA TYR A 33 0.16 -3.20 -2.03
C TYR A 33 1.68 -2.98 -2.04
N ARG A 34 2.47 -4.06 -2.10
CA ARG A 34 3.93 -3.96 -2.20
C ARG A 34 4.38 -3.34 -3.51
N CYS A 35 3.76 -3.72 -4.63
CA CYS A 35 4.07 -3.14 -5.93
C CYS A 35 3.73 -1.65 -5.96
N ALA A 36 2.57 -1.26 -5.47
CA ALA A 36 2.16 0.14 -5.39
C ALA A 36 3.13 0.99 -4.54
N ILE A 37 3.56 0.49 -3.37
CA ILE A 37 4.55 1.18 -2.54
C ILE A 37 5.88 1.36 -3.29
N ARG A 38 6.37 0.34 -3.98
CA ARG A 38 7.63 0.42 -4.73
C ARG A 38 7.54 1.46 -5.84
N GLU A 39 6.43 1.48 -6.55
CA GLU A 39 6.22 2.45 -7.60
C GLU A 39 6.22 3.88 -7.05
N ILE A 40 5.46 4.14 -6.00
CA ILE A 40 5.41 5.44 -5.33
C ILE A 40 6.81 5.84 -4.81
N GLN A 41 7.52 4.93 -4.18
CA GLN A 41 8.86 5.19 -3.67
C GLN A 41 9.81 5.58 -4.78
N THR A 42 9.87 4.80 -5.87
CA THR A 42 10.73 5.09 -7.03
C THR A 42 10.43 6.46 -7.62
N LYS A 43 9.17 6.78 -7.71
CA LYS A 43 8.72 8.06 -8.24
C LYS A 43 9.11 9.24 -7.34
N LEU A 44 9.00 9.09 -6.03
CA LEU A 44 9.46 10.10 -5.08
C LEU A 44 10.97 10.29 -5.13
N GLU A 45 11.73 9.23 -5.32
CA GLU A 45 13.18 9.27 -5.48
C GLU A 45 13.55 10.04 -6.77
N VAL A 46 12.86 9.77 -7.89
CA VAL A 46 13.06 10.52 -9.14
C VAL A 46 12.72 12.00 -8.96
N LEU A 47 11.63 12.31 -8.27
CA LEU A 47 11.24 13.69 -7.99
C LEU A 47 12.28 14.42 -7.13
N ASP A 48 12.83 13.75 -6.11
CA ASP A 48 13.92 14.30 -5.27
C ASP A 48 15.17 14.60 -6.10
N ASP A 49 15.53 13.71 -7.01
CA ASP A 49 16.64 13.89 -7.94
C ASP A 49 16.43 15.11 -8.88
N GLU A 50 15.23 15.25 -9.46
CA GLU A 50 14.87 16.38 -10.32
C GLU A 50 14.96 17.70 -9.56
N PHE A 51 14.38 17.79 -8.37
CA PHE A 51 14.46 18.98 -7.51
C PHE A 51 15.87 19.31 -7.08
N SER A 52 16.69 18.29 -6.82
CA SER A 52 18.11 18.45 -6.48
C SER A 52 18.90 19.13 -7.60
N VAL A 53 18.64 18.75 -8.84
CA VAL A 53 19.29 19.35 -10.01
C VAL A 53 18.85 20.82 -10.23
N GLU A 54 17.57 21.10 -10.08
CA GLU A 54 17.02 22.44 -10.32
C GLU A 54 17.38 23.45 -9.22
N ASN A 55 17.36 23.02 -7.96
CA ASN A 55 17.47 23.89 -6.80
C ASN A 55 18.77 23.73 -6.02
N ASN A 56 19.66 22.83 -6.44
CA ASN A 56 20.91 22.47 -5.75
C ASN A 56 20.68 22.06 -4.28
N ARG A 57 19.54 21.44 -3.99
CA ARG A 57 19.10 20.98 -2.67
C ARG A 57 18.23 19.75 -2.82
N ASN A 58 18.40 18.78 -1.91
CA ASN A 58 17.50 17.64 -1.78
C ASN A 58 16.36 17.99 -0.84
N PRO A 59 15.13 18.18 -1.34
CA PRO A 59 13.99 18.53 -0.48
C PRO A 59 13.56 17.37 0.42
N ILE A 60 13.77 16.12 -0.01
CA ILE A 60 13.35 14.94 0.75
C ILE A 60 14.53 14.43 1.60
N SER A 61 14.39 14.48 2.92
CA SER A 61 15.39 13.92 3.83
C SER A 61 15.37 12.41 3.86
N PHE A 62 14.18 11.83 3.91
CA PHE A 62 14.01 10.37 3.78
C PHE A 62 12.55 9.98 3.44
N ILE A 63 12.44 8.81 2.82
CA ILE A 63 11.18 8.16 2.52
C ILE A 63 11.09 6.88 3.35
N LYS A 64 10.03 6.71 4.11
CA LYS A 64 9.76 5.50 4.89
C LYS A 64 8.49 4.83 4.41
N THR A 65 8.60 3.57 4.03
CA THR A 65 7.47 2.76 3.61
C THR A 65 7.09 1.74 4.68
N ARG A 66 5.81 1.41 4.75
CA ARG A 66 5.30 0.42 5.69
C ARG A 66 4.17 -0.38 5.05
N ILE A 67 4.22 -1.70 5.26
CA ILE A 67 3.08 -2.60 5.03
C ILE A 67 2.68 -3.21 6.35
N LYS A 68 1.38 -3.18 6.64
CA LYS A 68 0.80 -3.73 7.87
C LYS A 68 0.92 -5.26 7.87
N LYS A 69 1.32 -5.81 9.00
CA LYS A 69 1.44 -7.26 9.18
C LYS A 69 0.06 -7.94 9.13
N PRO A 70 -0.05 -9.18 8.60
CA PRO A 70 -1.32 -9.90 8.52
C PRO A 70 -2.07 -9.98 9.85
N ASN A 71 -1.38 -10.29 10.96
CA ASN A 71 -2.00 -10.33 12.28
C ASN A 71 -2.59 -8.97 12.71
N SER A 72 -1.94 -7.87 12.33
CA SER A 72 -2.44 -6.53 12.66
C SER A 72 -3.66 -6.16 11.81
N ILE A 73 -3.73 -6.65 10.57
CA ILE A 73 -4.90 -6.51 9.68
C ILE A 73 -6.06 -7.29 10.28
N TYR A 74 -5.84 -8.56 10.63
CA TYR A 74 -6.83 -9.43 11.25
C TYR A 74 -7.41 -8.79 12.53
N ASN A 75 -6.54 -8.42 13.47
CA ASN A 75 -6.96 -7.83 14.74
C ASN A 75 -7.75 -6.54 14.57
N LYS A 76 -7.42 -5.72 13.56
CA LYS A 76 -8.13 -4.48 13.29
C LYS A 76 -9.54 -4.75 12.75
N LEU A 77 -9.69 -5.68 11.79
CA LEU A 77 -10.99 -6.09 11.28
C LEU A 77 -11.87 -6.70 12.37
N GLN A 78 -11.31 -7.58 13.20
CA GLN A 78 -12.06 -8.18 14.32
C GLN A 78 -12.56 -7.13 15.32
N LYS A 79 -11.75 -6.12 15.66
CA LYS A 79 -12.17 -4.99 16.51
C LYS A 79 -13.29 -4.17 15.90
N MET A 80 -13.39 -4.12 14.58
CA MET A 80 -14.44 -3.43 13.84
C MET A 80 -15.67 -4.32 13.60
N GLY A 81 -15.63 -5.60 14.01
CA GLY A 81 -16.73 -6.57 13.83
C GLY A 81 -16.83 -7.12 12.42
N HIS A 82 -15.75 -7.09 11.65
CA HIS A 82 -15.72 -7.60 10.28
C HIS A 82 -14.90 -8.87 10.12
N ASP A 83 -15.34 -9.75 9.24
CA ASP A 83 -14.62 -10.97 8.89
C ASP A 83 -13.33 -10.66 8.13
N PHE A 84 -12.36 -11.56 8.25
CA PHE A 84 -11.08 -11.46 7.54
C PHE A 84 -11.23 -11.88 6.08
N THR A 85 -11.66 -10.95 5.24
CA THR A 85 -11.80 -11.12 3.79
C THR A 85 -11.05 -10.02 3.06
N THR A 86 -10.66 -10.28 1.81
CA THR A 86 -9.99 -9.28 0.97
C THR A 86 -10.88 -8.07 0.71
N GLU A 87 -12.16 -8.29 0.54
CA GLU A 87 -13.19 -7.27 0.34
C GLU A 87 -13.29 -6.33 1.55
N ASN A 88 -13.34 -6.91 2.76
CA ASN A 88 -13.38 -6.12 4.00
C ASN A 88 -12.08 -5.35 4.25
N ILE A 89 -10.93 -5.94 3.91
CA ILE A 89 -9.64 -5.24 3.98
C ILE A 89 -9.66 -4.00 3.10
N GLN A 90 -10.09 -4.13 1.85
CA GLN A 90 -10.14 -3.03 0.89
C GLN A 90 -11.18 -1.97 1.25
N THR A 91 -12.31 -2.37 1.85
CA THR A 91 -13.41 -1.46 2.18
C THR A 91 -13.15 -0.67 3.46
N TYR A 92 -12.63 -1.33 4.50
CA TYR A 92 -12.58 -0.76 5.86
C TYR A 92 -11.17 -0.37 6.33
N LEU A 93 -10.11 -0.82 5.67
CA LEU A 93 -8.75 -0.52 6.10
C LEU A 93 -8.01 0.40 5.13
N ASN A 94 -7.76 1.64 5.55
CA ASN A 94 -7.03 2.65 4.76
C ASN A 94 -5.53 2.69 5.10
N ASP A 95 -5.05 1.86 6.04
CA ASP A 95 -3.69 1.91 6.57
C ASP A 95 -2.92 0.58 6.40
N VAL A 96 -3.30 -0.22 5.40
CA VAL A 96 -2.61 -1.47 5.06
C VAL A 96 -1.23 -1.20 4.50
N ALA A 97 -1.12 -0.20 3.65
CA ALA A 97 0.12 0.31 3.09
C ALA A 97 0.25 1.80 3.40
N GLY A 98 1.46 2.27 3.66
CA GLY A 98 1.71 3.68 3.95
C GLY A 98 3.10 4.10 3.50
N VAL A 99 3.19 5.34 3.05
CA VAL A 99 4.46 6.02 2.71
C VAL A 99 4.54 7.28 3.55
N ARG A 100 5.65 7.47 4.24
CA ARG A 100 5.96 8.69 4.99
C ARG A 100 7.14 9.37 4.32
N ILE A 101 6.95 10.64 4.01
CA ILE A 101 7.99 11.51 3.45
C ILE A 101 8.36 12.52 4.53
N VAL A 102 9.65 12.73 4.75
CA VAL A 102 10.17 13.77 5.62
C VAL A 102 11.00 14.72 4.78
N CYS A 103 10.59 15.98 4.77
CA CYS A 103 11.27 17.06 4.05
C CYS A 103 12.26 17.79 4.97
N ALA A 104 13.34 18.28 4.36
CA ALA A 104 14.44 18.91 5.10
C ALA A 104 14.18 20.37 5.50
N PHE A 105 13.17 21.05 4.93
CA PHE A 105 13.01 22.49 5.03
C PHE A 105 11.58 22.85 5.48
N ILE A 106 11.52 23.57 6.62
CA ILE A 106 10.27 24.06 7.23
C ILE A 106 9.86 25.44 6.68
N ASP A 107 10.85 26.23 6.20
CA ASP A 107 10.65 27.67 5.97
C ASP A 107 10.23 28.04 4.54
N ASP A 108 10.11 27.09 3.64
CA ASP A 108 9.73 27.35 2.25
C ASP A 108 8.36 26.80 1.89
N ASN A 109 7.29 27.49 2.31
CA ASN A 109 5.91 27.18 1.96
C ASN A 109 5.65 26.98 0.46
N ARG A 110 6.54 27.52 -0.42
CA ARG A 110 6.47 27.34 -1.86
C ARG A 110 6.98 25.99 -2.29
N LEU A 111 8.04 25.51 -1.66
CA LEU A 111 8.64 24.21 -1.97
C LEU A 111 7.69 23.09 -1.52
N ASP A 112 7.10 23.24 -0.33
CA ASP A 112 6.10 22.31 0.20
C ASP A 112 4.87 22.19 -0.72
N GLU A 113 4.39 23.32 -1.24
CA GLU A 113 3.27 23.35 -2.18
C GLU A 113 3.67 22.76 -3.54
N GLN A 114 4.88 23.04 -4.05
CA GLN A 114 5.38 22.47 -5.31
C GLN A 114 5.55 20.95 -5.22
N ILE A 115 6.12 20.45 -4.13
CA ILE A 115 6.26 19.01 -3.87
C ILE A 115 4.87 18.37 -3.79
N ARG A 116 3.95 19.00 -3.06
CA ARG A 116 2.57 18.52 -2.92
C ARG A 116 1.84 18.52 -4.28
N GLN A 117 1.96 19.57 -5.06
CA GLN A 117 1.36 19.66 -6.39
C GLN A 117 1.97 18.67 -7.37
N ALA A 118 3.30 18.55 -7.40
CA ALA A 118 3.97 17.56 -8.23
C ALA A 118 3.58 16.13 -7.83
N PHE A 119 3.48 15.86 -6.54
CA PHE A 119 3.04 14.57 -6.02
C PHE A 119 1.59 14.25 -6.39
N LEU A 120 0.68 15.22 -6.23
CA LEU A 120 -0.72 15.06 -6.62
C LEU A 120 -0.86 14.90 -8.14
N GLN A 121 -0.23 15.76 -8.92
CA GLN A 121 -0.22 15.69 -10.37
C GLN A 121 0.30 14.33 -10.84
N PHE A 122 1.34 13.84 -10.20
CA PHE A 122 1.97 12.58 -10.49
C PHE A 122 1.09 11.36 -10.13
N LEU A 123 0.37 11.40 -9.00
CA LEU A 123 -0.60 10.38 -8.63
C LEU A 123 -1.82 10.35 -9.58
N PHE A 124 -2.19 11.50 -10.14
CA PHE A 124 -3.34 11.60 -11.05
C PHE A 124 -2.98 11.32 -12.50
N TYR A 125 -1.73 11.59 -12.93
CA TYR A 125 -1.29 11.40 -14.32
C TYR A 125 -0.62 10.05 -14.59
N SER A 126 -0.23 9.32 -13.58
CA SER A 126 0.13 7.94 -13.81
C SER A 126 -1.16 7.17 -14.07
N GLU A 127 -1.42 6.87 -15.33
CA GLU A 127 -2.31 5.79 -15.77
C GLU A 127 -1.75 4.44 -15.27
N VAL A 128 -1.64 4.29 -13.95
CA VAL A 128 -1.53 2.99 -13.35
C VAL A 128 -2.95 2.48 -13.31
N ASP A 129 -3.35 1.93 -14.43
CA ASP A 129 -4.54 1.12 -14.52
C ASP A 129 -4.28 -0.17 -13.73
N VAL A 130 -4.26 -0.03 -12.41
CA VAL A 130 -4.32 -1.17 -11.49
C VAL A 130 -5.78 -1.57 -11.44
N PRO A 131 -6.19 -2.64 -12.13
CA PRO A 131 -7.59 -2.95 -12.41
C PRO A 131 -8.46 -3.22 -11.18
N MET A 132 -7.88 -3.14 -9.99
CA MET A 132 -8.52 -3.47 -8.70
C MET A 132 -8.40 -2.39 -7.63
N LEU A 133 -7.85 -1.21 -7.94
CA LEU A 133 -7.82 -0.11 -7.00
C LEU A 133 -9.15 0.64 -7.07
N PRO A 134 -9.83 0.93 -5.95
CA PRO A 134 -11.00 1.79 -5.96
C PRO A 134 -10.63 3.13 -6.59
N ARG A 135 -11.50 3.67 -7.46
CA ARG A 135 -11.29 4.89 -8.25
C ARG A 135 -11.04 6.18 -7.45
N ASN A 136 -10.97 6.09 -6.13
CA ASN A 136 -10.66 7.21 -5.26
C ASN A 136 -9.25 7.05 -4.69
N PRO A 137 -8.22 7.74 -5.23
CA PRO A 137 -6.85 7.67 -4.74
C PRO A 137 -6.72 8.12 -3.28
N TYR A 138 -7.63 8.98 -2.78
CA TYR A 138 -7.64 9.41 -1.39
C TYR A 138 -8.04 8.31 -0.41
N HIS A 139 -8.69 7.26 -0.86
CA HIS A 139 -9.07 6.12 -0.03
C HIS A 139 -7.88 5.20 0.30
N TRP A 140 -6.81 5.28 -0.48
CA TRP A 140 -5.60 4.46 -0.36
C TRP A 140 -4.54 5.06 0.55
N PHE A 141 -4.48 6.39 0.57
CA PHE A 141 -3.49 7.12 1.35
C PHE A 141 -4.06 7.51 2.70
N GLY A 142 -4.07 6.56 3.62
CA GLY A 142 -4.47 6.78 5.01
C GLY A 142 -3.60 7.74 5.80
N SER A 143 -2.54 8.26 5.27
CA SER A 143 -1.81 9.46 5.67
C SER A 143 -0.49 9.55 4.89
N VAL A 144 -0.43 10.43 3.93
CA VAL A 144 0.83 11.10 3.60
C VAL A 144 1.04 12.10 4.73
N ILE A 145 1.81 11.73 5.73
CA ILE A 145 2.18 12.65 6.80
C ILE A 145 3.42 13.39 6.28
N LEU A 146 3.20 14.58 5.75
CA LEU A 146 4.26 15.56 5.55
C LEU A 146 4.60 16.08 6.95
N HIS A 147 5.73 15.68 7.49
CA HIS A 147 6.34 16.32 8.66
C HIS A 147 7.37 17.30 8.14
N ALA A 148 7.09 18.56 8.36
CA ALA A 148 8.07 19.60 8.41
C ALA A 148 8.94 19.47 9.67
#